data_fb022c3ec50040ec603220cccdfedfc4
#
_entry.id   fb022c3ec50040ec603220cccdfedfc4
#
_cell.length_a   1.000
_cell.length_b   1.000
_cell.length_c   1.000
_cell.angle_alpha   90.00
_cell.angle_beta   90.00
_cell.angle_gamma   90.00
#
_symmetry.space_group_name_H-M   'P 1'
#
loop_
_entity.id
_entity.type
_entity.pdbx_description
1 polymer ?
#
loop_
_entity_poly.entity_id
_entity_poly.type
_entity_poly.pdbx_seq_one_letter_code
_entity_poly.pdbx_strand_id
1 'polypeptide(L)'
;MEKKKLIITTVAVLAIVGSVGWMVISRSDGGSRGNPQPHGYLGTVVGEETVKLLGGKGSVVVVLEVIEGVKNPNNDDQVKGFKAGLAKGKGVTLKEVKELKRDMSNDPRFWPEQQAARLVSMGAGADAVVMFVNFPQSLPAKDIATLKDSKKTILAVTTQSPLLDSLISAGAIKAAVAIRVPPKPAPGGKETPAQWFERVYTVLKAQ
;
A
#
# COMPACT_ATOMS: atom_id res chain seq x y z
N MET A 1 -19.87 45.24 39.96
CA MET A 1 -20.58 43.97 39.59
C MET A 1 -20.34 43.56 38.15
N GLU A 2 -20.20 44.49 37.21
CA GLU A 2 -20.02 44.15 35.77
C GLU A 2 -18.69 43.47 35.41
N LYS A 3 -17.55 43.88 35.98
CA LYS A 3 -16.24 43.26 35.69
C LYS A 3 -16.18 41.76 36.02
N LYS A 4 -16.84 41.31 37.11
CA LYS A 4 -16.91 39.88 37.47
C LYS A 4 -17.74 39.08 36.47
N LYS A 5 -18.86 39.64 35.98
CA LYS A 5 -19.68 39.00 34.94
C LYS A 5 -18.93 38.85 33.64
N LEU A 6 -18.19 39.88 33.24
CA LEU A 6 -17.38 39.85 32.01
C LEU A 6 -16.30 38.76 32.06
N ILE A 7 -15.57 38.63 33.15
CA ILE A 7 -14.54 37.62 33.34
C ILE A 7 -15.14 36.20 33.27
N ILE A 8 -16.26 35.96 33.95
CA ILE A 8 -16.95 34.67 33.96
C ILE A 8 -17.39 34.27 32.53
N THR A 9 -17.96 35.25 31.80
CA THR A 9 -18.42 35.02 30.42
C THR A 9 -17.23 34.71 29.48
N THR A 10 -16.12 35.43 29.62
CA THR A 10 -14.91 35.19 28.81
C THR A 10 -14.31 33.79 29.07
N VAL A 11 -14.23 33.38 30.34
CA VAL A 11 -13.72 32.05 30.71
C VAL A 11 -14.64 30.94 30.17
N ALA A 12 -15.95 31.13 30.26
CA ALA A 12 -16.95 30.17 29.76
C ALA A 12 -16.85 30.01 28.22
N VAL A 13 -16.69 31.11 27.48
CA VAL A 13 -16.51 31.07 26.02
C VAL A 13 -15.22 30.37 25.63
N LEU A 14 -14.09 30.64 26.30
CA LEU A 14 -12.82 29.96 26.07
C LEU A 14 -12.91 28.47 26.39
N ALA A 15 -13.61 28.05 27.42
CA ALA A 15 -13.81 26.65 27.73
C ALA A 15 -14.66 25.93 26.68
N ILE A 16 -15.70 26.59 26.16
CA ILE A 16 -16.54 26.04 25.08
C ILE A 16 -15.74 25.91 23.77
N VAL A 17 -15.02 26.95 23.38
CA VAL A 17 -14.19 26.93 22.17
C VAL A 17 -13.07 25.88 22.28
N GLY A 18 -12.43 25.76 23.43
CA GLY A 18 -11.43 24.73 23.72
C GLY A 18 -12.01 23.32 23.67
N SER A 19 -13.20 23.09 24.24
CA SER A 19 -13.84 21.76 24.23
C SER A 19 -14.36 21.36 22.82
N VAL A 20 -14.90 22.32 22.07
CA VAL A 20 -15.30 22.09 20.66
C VAL A 20 -14.08 21.84 19.78
N GLY A 21 -13.02 22.62 19.93
CA GLY A 21 -11.75 22.40 19.23
C GLY A 21 -11.16 21.02 19.53
N TRP A 22 -11.12 20.63 20.80
CA TRP A 22 -10.71 19.28 21.21
C TRP A 22 -11.60 18.18 20.64
N MET A 23 -12.92 18.38 20.62
CA MET A 23 -13.87 17.40 20.09
C MET A 23 -13.77 17.28 18.55
N VAL A 24 -13.49 18.36 17.83
CA VAL A 24 -13.26 18.34 16.38
C VAL A 24 -11.93 17.63 16.05
N ILE A 25 -10.86 17.92 16.80
CA ILE A 25 -9.56 17.26 16.64
C ILE A 25 -9.68 15.76 17.00
N SER A 26 -10.38 15.43 18.09
CA SER A 26 -10.59 14.03 18.52
C SER A 26 -11.54 13.27 17.58
N ARG A 27 -12.51 13.93 16.95
CA ARG A 27 -13.44 13.31 15.98
C ARG A 27 -12.85 13.17 14.58
N SER A 28 -11.89 14.01 14.20
CA SER A 28 -11.15 13.80 12.94
C SER A 28 -10.29 12.53 13.00
N ASP A 29 -10.02 11.98 14.19
CA ASP A 29 -9.37 10.67 14.38
C ASP A 29 -10.35 9.50 14.54
N GLY A 30 -11.65 9.73 14.58
CA GLY A 30 -12.71 8.75 14.90
C GLY A 30 -13.35 7.99 13.74
N GLY A 31 -12.87 8.13 12.50
CA GLY A 31 -13.11 7.11 11.49
C GLY A 31 -12.28 5.88 11.87
N SER A 32 -12.86 4.68 11.82
CA SER A 32 -12.21 3.38 12.07
C SER A 32 -10.83 3.27 11.41
N ARG A 33 -9.86 4.02 11.92
CA ARG A 33 -8.45 3.86 11.60
C ARG A 33 -8.02 2.60 12.32
N GLY A 34 -8.11 1.47 11.61
CA GLY A 34 -7.29 0.33 11.95
C GLY A 34 -5.88 0.86 12.23
N ASN A 35 -5.15 0.27 13.17
CA ASN A 35 -3.82 0.75 13.57
C ASN A 35 -3.00 1.11 12.30
N PRO A 36 -2.78 2.40 11.97
CA PRO A 36 -2.17 2.81 10.70
C PRO A 36 -0.72 2.34 10.56
N GLN A 37 -0.06 2.04 11.67
CA GLN A 37 1.33 1.62 11.70
C GLN A 37 1.62 0.33 10.90
N PRO A 38 0.78 -0.72 10.94
CA PRO A 38 1.01 -1.92 10.13
C PRO A 38 1.04 -1.65 8.63
N HIS A 39 0.09 -0.87 8.10
CA HIS A 39 0.03 -0.57 6.66
C HIS A 39 1.16 0.35 6.21
N GLY A 40 1.53 1.33 7.03
CA GLY A 40 2.71 2.15 6.81
C GLY A 40 4.00 1.32 6.81
N TYR A 41 4.12 0.36 7.72
CA TYR A 41 5.27 -0.53 7.76
C TYR A 41 5.34 -1.46 6.54
N LEU A 42 4.20 -2.02 6.11
CA LEU A 42 4.11 -2.76 4.83
C LEU A 42 4.66 -1.91 3.68
N GLY A 43 4.18 -0.67 3.56
CA GLY A 43 4.69 0.26 2.55
C GLY A 43 6.21 0.47 2.66
N THR A 44 6.74 0.63 3.88
CA THR A 44 8.18 0.81 4.10
C THR A 44 8.99 -0.39 3.61
N VAL A 45 8.59 -1.60 3.95
CA VAL A 45 9.25 -2.83 3.49
C VAL A 45 9.21 -2.93 1.98
N VAL A 46 8.05 -2.65 1.36
CA VAL A 46 7.90 -2.66 -0.11
C VAL A 46 8.83 -1.64 -0.77
N GLY A 47 8.96 -0.44 -0.19
CA GLY A 47 9.90 0.59 -0.67
C GLY A 47 11.36 0.14 -0.59
N GLU A 48 11.77 -0.44 0.52
CA GLU A 48 13.12 -0.99 0.70
C GLU A 48 13.42 -2.13 -0.28
N GLU A 49 12.47 -3.04 -0.49
CA GLU A 49 12.60 -4.12 -1.45
C GLU A 49 12.70 -3.58 -2.90
N THR A 50 11.94 -2.54 -3.23
CA THR A 50 12.04 -1.86 -4.53
C THR A 50 13.44 -1.28 -4.75
N VAL A 51 14.03 -0.65 -3.74
CA VAL A 51 15.41 -0.13 -3.80
C VAL A 51 16.41 -1.26 -4.07
N LYS A 52 16.27 -2.39 -3.38
CA LYS A 52 17.13 -3.57 -3.57
C LYS A 52 16.99 -4.15 -4.98
N LEU A 53 15.77 -4.30 -5.48
CA LEU A 53 15.50 -4.84 -6.81
C LEU A 53 16.04 -3.96 -7.94
N LEU A 54 16.09 -2.63 -7.72
CA LEU A 54 16.65 -1.66 -8.66
C LEU A 54 18.17 -1.44 -8.49
N GLY A 55 18.82 -2.13 -7.56
CA GLY A 55 20.24 -1.92 -7.29
C GLY A 55 20.56 -0.51 -6.79
N GLY A 56 19.60 0.13 -6.12
CA GLY A 56 19.75 1.44 -5.49
C GLY A 56 19.60 2.64 -6.44
N LYS A 57 19.26 2.45 -7.71
CA LYS A 57 19.11 3.54 -8.70
C LYS A 57 17.96 3.28 -9.66
N GLY A 58 17.20 4.30 -9.97
CA GLY A 58 16.11 4.22 -10.96
C GLY A 58 14.86 4.97 -10.54
N SER A 59 13.78 4.69 -11.25
CA SER A 59 12.48 5.32 -11.07
C SER A 59 11.38 4.28 -10.94
N VAL A 60 10.36 4.61 -10.13
CA VAL A 60 9.25 3.69 -9.85
C VAL A 60 7.91 4.40 -10.00
N VAL A 61 6.94 3.67 -10.54
CA VAL A 61 5.51 4.01 -10.49
C VAL A 61 4.84 3.03 -9.54
N VAL A 62 4.00 3.56 -8.65
CA VAL A 62 3.12 2.77 -7.78
C VAL A 62 1.74 2.72 -8.41
N VAL A 63 1.15 1.53 -8.49
CA VAL A 63 -0.24 1.31 -8.90
C VAL A 63 -1.03 0.82 -7.69
N LEU A 64 -2.07 1.56 -7.32
CA LEU A 64 -2.99 1.22 -6.22
C LEU A 64 -4.33 0.78 -6.79
N GLU A 65 -4.82 -0.38 -6.38
CA GLU A 65 -6.19 -0.77 -6.66
C GLU A 65 -7.13 0.01 -5.73
N VAL A 66 -8.11 0.69 -6.32
CA VAL A 66 -9.11 1.50 -5.61
C VAL A 66 -10.52 1.11 -6.03
N ILE A 67 -11.46 1.24 -5.11
CA ILE A 67 -12.89 1.11 -5.39
C ILE A 67 -13.46 2.51 -5.53
N GLU A 68 -14.16 2.78 -6.63
CA GLU A 68 -14.72 4.11 -6.88
C GLU A 68 -15.69 4.53 -5.75
N GLY A 69 -15.54 5.75 -5.29
CA GLY A 69 -16.35 6.30 -4.20
C GLY A 69 -15.98 5.80 -2.79
N VAL A 70 -15.03 4.88 -2.66
CA VAL A 70 -14.58 4.34 -1.37
C VAL A 70 -13.17 4.87 -1.04
N LYS A 71 -13.08 5.72 -0.01
CA LYS A 71 -11.79 6.15 0.51
C LYS A 71 -11.22 5.06 1.42
N ASN A 72 -10.05 4.53 1.06
CA ASN A 72 -9.31 3.56 1.88
C ASN A 72 -8.10 4.24 2.55
N PRO A 73 -8.17 4.57 3.85
CA PRO A 73 -7.07 5.25 4.56
C PRO A 73 -5.79 4.40 4.59
N ASN A 74 -5.89 3.08 4.47
CA ASN A 74 -4.72 2.20 4.43
C ASN A 74 -3.85 2.46 3.20
N ASN A 75 -4.43 2.90 2.08
CA ASN A 75 -3.70 3.24 0.87
C ASN A 75 -2.78 4.44 1.11
N ASP A 76 -3.26 5.46 1.81
CA ASP A 76 -2.47 6.66 2.16
C ASP A 76 -1.28 6.28 3.05
N ASP A 77 -1.51 5.43 4.05
CA ASP A 77 -0.47 4.94 4.95
C ASP A 77 0.56 4.07 4.22
N GLN A 78 0.11 3.19 3.30
CA GLN A 78 1.00 2.38 2.46
C GLN A 78 1.89 3.26 1.57
N VAL A 79 1.32 4.26 0.90
CA VAL A 79 2.09 5.19 0.06
C VAL A 79 3.08 6.01 0.87
N LYS A 80 2.67 6.51 2.04
CA LYS A 80 3.55 7.23 2.96
C LYS A 80 4.72 6.37 3.42
N GLY A 81 4.43 5.14 3.82
CA GLY A 81 5.45 4.16 4.18
C GLY A 81 6.38 3.82 3.01
N PHE A 82 5.82 3.62 1.81
CA PHE A 82 6.60 3.35 0.62
C PHE A 82 7.61 4.45 0.31
N LYS A 83 7.18 5.71 0.37
CA LYS A 83 8.08 6.87 0.22
C LYS A 83 9.20 6.87 1.28
N ALA A 84 8.88 6.54 2.52
CA ALA A 84 9.87 6.43 3.59
C ALA A 84 10.88 5.29 3.34
N GLY A 85 10.41 4.14 2.82
CA GLY A 85 11.27 3.02 2.42
C GLY A 85 12.19 3.38 1.25
N LEU A 86 11.68 4.05 0.22
CA LEU A 86 12.49 4.54 -0.91
C LEU A 86 13.56 5.52 -0.47
N ALA A 87 13.26 6.41 0.48
CA ALA A 87 14.19 7.42 0.96
C ALA A 87 15.45 6.83 1.62
N LYS A 88 15.42 5.55 2.03
CA LYS A 88 16.61 4.84 2.53
C LYS A 88 17.62 4.52 1.42
N GLY A 89 17.16 4.50 0.16
CA GLY A 89 18.00 4.34 -1.02
C GLY A 89 18.09 5.66 -1.79
N LYS A 90 19.23 6.33 -1.77
CA LYS A 90 19.44 7.69 -2.28
C LYS A 90 19.24 7.88 -3.79
N GLY A 91 19.15 6.81 -4.58
CA GLY A 91 19.12 6.86 -6.05
C GLY A 91 17.81 6.41 -6.70
N VAL A 92 16.79 6.02 -5.92
CA VAL A 92 15.49 5.58 -6.44
C VAL A 92 14.46 6.66 -6.21
N THR A 93 13.74 7.06 -7.28
CA THR A 93 12.73 8.13 -7.23
C THR A 93 11.33 7.61 -7.51
N LEU A 94 10.35 8.01 -6.72
CA LEU A 94 8.93 7.81 -7.02
C LEU A 94 8.49 8.84 -8.06
N LYS A 95 8.13 8.38 -9.27
CA LYS A 95 7.60 9.25 -10.33
C LYS A 95 6.14 9.61 -10.07
N GLU A 96 5.31 8.60 -9.82
CA GLU A 96 3.87 8.79 -9.75
C GLU A 96 3.21 7.66 -8.95
N VAL A 97 2.07 7.97 -8.36
CA VAL A 97 1.13 7.00 -7.80
C VAL A 97 -0.12 7.04 -8.67
N LYS A 98 -0.47 5.92 -9.28
CA LYS A 98 -1.62 5.79 -10.18
C LYS A 98 -2.69 4.91 -9.55
N GLU A 99 -3.93 5.30 -9.72
CA GLU A 99 -5.08 4.53 -9.26
C GLU A 99 -5.61 3.61 -10.38
N LEU A 100 -5.74 2.33 -10.04
CA LEU A 100 -6.45 1.35 -10.85
C LEU A 100 -7.84 1.17 -10.27
N LYS A 101 -8.84 1.72 -10.91
CA LYS A 101 -10.23 1.54 -10.50
C LYS A 101 -10.64 0.08 -10.71
N ARG A 102 -11.07 -0.56 -9.64
CA ARG A 102 -11.64 -1.90 -9.67
C ARG A 102 -13.12 -1.83 -9.98
N ASP A 103 -13.52 -2.58 -10.98
CA ASP A 103 -14.93 -2.84 -11.24
C ASP A 103 -15.39 -4.00 -10.33
N MET A 104 -16.30 -3.71 -9.42
CA MET A 104 -16.83 -4.67 -8.44
C MET A 104 -17.76 -5.71 -9.08
N SER A 105 -18.18 -5.53 -10.33
CA SER A 105 -18.96 -6.52 -11.08
C SER A 105 -18.12 -7.70 -11.59
N ASN A 106 -16.79 -7.50 -11.68
CA ASN A 106 -15.88 -8.54 -12.14
C ASN A 106 -15.54 -9.54 -11.03
N ASP A 107 -15.44 -10.81 -11.41
CA ASP A 107 -14.99 -11.86 -10.50
C ASP A 107 -13.55 -11.58 -10.00
N PRO A 108 -13.34 -11.45 -8.69
CA PRO A 108 -12.02 -11.12 -8.15
C PRO A 108 -10.94 -12.19 -8.39
N ARG A 109 -11.34 -13.40 -8.82
CA ARG A 109 -10.42 -14.50 -9.12
C ARG A 109 -9.72 -14.35 -10.47
N PHE A 110 -10.23 -13.46 -11.33
CA PHE A 110 -9.69 -13.23 -12.67
C PHE A 110 -9.40 -11.75 -12.88
N TRP A 111 -8.41 -11.46 -13.69
CA TRP A 111 -8.23 -10.11 -14.22
C TRP A 111 -9.13 -9.88 -15.42
N PRO A 112 -9.70 -8.67 -15.57
CA PRO A 112 -10.35 -8.29 -16.81
C PRO A 112 -9.40 -8.44 -18.00
N GLU A 113 -9.99 -8.61 -19.17
CA GLU A 113 -9.20 -8.67 -20.40
C GLU A 113 -8.28 -7.45 -20.53
N GLN A 114 -7.05 -7.66 -20.99
CA GLN A 114 -6.00 -6.64 -21.16
C GLN A 114 -5.50 -5.99 -19.84
N GLN A 115 -5.87 -6.50 -18.68
CA GLN A 115 -5.44 -5.91 -17.41
C GLN A 115 -3.91 -5.92 -17.25
N ALA A 116 -3.23 -6.99 -17.67
CA ALA A 116 -1.76 -7.04 -17.65
C ALA A 116 -1.15 -5.92 -18.50
N ALA A 117 -1.66 -5.71 -19.72
CA ALA A 117 -1.20 -4.64 -20.60
C ALA A 117 -1.47 -3.25 -20.01
N ARG A 118 -2.63 -3.06 -19.39
CA ARG A 118 -2.98 -1.82 -18.70
C ARG A 118 -2.01 -1.53 -17.56
N LEU A 119 -1.72 -2.50 -16.70
CA LEU A 119 -0.78 -2.37 -15.59
C LEU A 119 0.63 -2.03 -16.06
N VAL A 120 1.11 -2.70 -17.11
CA VAL A 120 2.41 -2.39 -17.73
C VAL A 120 2.43 -0.97 -18.30
N SER A 121 1.35 -0.54 -18.98
CA SER A 121 1.25 0.81 -19.55
C SER A 121 1.22 1.90 -18.48
N MET A 122 0.59 1.63 -17.33
CA MET A 122 0.61 2.55 -16.19
C MET A 122 2.04 2.79 -15.67
N GLY A 123 2.94 1.81 -15.82
CA GLY A 123 4.35 1.95 -15.51
C GLY A 123 5.21 2.61 -16.60
N ALA A 124 4.62 3.18 -17.65
CA ALA A 124 5.39 3.76 -18.76
C ALA A 124 6.41 4.82 -18.26
N GLY A 125 7.62 4.75 -18.82
CA GLY A 125 8.69 5.69 -18.46
C GLY A 125 9.34 5.47 -17.09
N ALA A 126 8.98 4.42 -16.35
CA ALA A 126 9.65 4.03 -15.10
C ALA A 126 10.42 2.71 -15.28
N ASP A 127 11.44 2.51 -14.46
CA ASP A 127 12.26 1.29 -14.44
C ASP A 127 11.55 0.16 -13.67
N ALA A 128 10.74 0.52 -12.68
CA ALA A 128 9.95 -0.43 -11.89
C ALA A 128 8.47 -0.04 -11.80
N VAL A 129 7.63 -1.05 -11.58
CA VAL A 129 6.21 -0.91 -11.23
C VAL A 129 5.95 -1.68 -9.96
N VAL A 130 5.45 -1.00 -8.95
CA VAL A 130 4.99 -1.62 -7.70
C VAL A 130 3.48 -1.65 -7.72
N MET A 131 2.91 -2.84 -7.63
CA MET A 131 1.49 -3.08 -7.82
C MET A 131 0.85 -3.50 -6.50
N PHE A 132 0.16 -2.57 -5.82
CA PHE A 132 -0.77 -2.87 -4.72
C PHE A 132 -2.12 -3.26 -5.31
N VAL A 133 -2.17 -4.42 -5.93
CA VAL A 133 -3.30 -4.92 -6.73
C VAL A 133 -3.50 -6.38 -6.42
N ASN A 134 -4.75 -6.82 -6.34
CA ASN A 134 -5.04 -8.24 -6.20
C ASN A 134 -4.64 -9.02 -7.45
N PHE A 135 -3.79 -10.02 -7.27
CA PHE A 135 -3.44 -10.95 -8.34
C PHE A 135 -4.49 -12.06 -8.44
N PRO A 136 -4.84 -12.48 -9.66
CA PRO A 136 -5.85 -13.50 -9.89
C PRO A 136 -5.34 -14.90 -9.50
N GLN A 137 -6.22 -15.87 -9.50
CA GLN A 137 -5.84 -17.28 -9.26
C GLN A 137 -5.20 -17.93 -10.49
N SER A 138 -5.51 -17.42 -11.69
CA SER A 138 -4.93 -17.87 -12.96
C SER A 138 -4.76 -16.69 -13.92
N LEU A 139 -3.73 -16.76 -14.76
CA LEU A 139 -3.49 -15.81 -15.84
C LEU A 139 -3.33 -16.56 -17.17
N PRO A 140 -3.92 -16.05 -18.25
CA PRO A 140 -3.63 -16.53 -19.60
C PRO A 140 -2.13 -16.40 -19.94
N ALA A 141 -1.60 -17.31 -20.72
CA ALA A 141 -0.19 -17.27 -21.17
C ALA A 141 0.18 -15.92 -21.83
N LYS A 142 -0.77 -15.31 -22.55
CA LYS A 142 -0.62 -13.96 -23.14
C LYS A 142 -0.33 -12.89 -22.10
N ASP A 143 -1.02 -12.92 -20.98
CA ASP A 143 -0.84 -11.91 -19.92
C ASP A 143 0.49 -12.11 -19.19
N ILE A 144 0.89 -13.36 -18.96
CA ILE A 144 2.22 -13.69 -18.41
C ILE A 144 3.31 -13.18 -19.35
N ALA A 145 3.18 -13.43 -20.67
CA ALA A 145 4.10 -12.91 -21.68
C ALA A 145 4.14 -11.37 -21.64
N THR A 146 3.00 -10.70 -21.57
CA THR A 146 2.90 -9.23 -21.50
C THR A 146 3.66 -8.66 -20.31
N LEU A 147 3.52 -9.27 -19.11
CA LEU A 147 4.27 -8.85 -17.92
C LEU A 147 5.78 -9.05 -18.13
N LYS A 148 6.19 -10.21 -18.61
CA LYS A 148 7.59 -10.56 -18.86
C LYS A 148 8.25 -9.67 -19.90
N ASP A 149 7.59 -9.46 -21.04
CA ASP A 149 8.12 -8.71 -22.18
C ASP A 149 8.20 -7.20 -21.92
N SER A 150 7.53 -6.73 -20.85
CA SER A 150 7.62 -5.34 -20.42
C SER A 150 9.04 -4.89 -20.06
N LYS A 151 9.94 -5.84 -19.75
CA LYS A 151 11.32 -5.63 -19.26
C LYS A 151 11.42 -4.74 -18.02
N LYS A 152 10.30 -4.53 -17.33
CA LYS A 152 10.25 -3.75 -16.10
C LYS A 152 10.51 -4.60 -14.87
N THR A 153 11.08 -4.00 -13.86
CA THR A 153 11.10 -4.59 -12.52
C THR A 153 9.71 -4.51 -11.93
N ILE A 154 8.99 -5.63 -11.84
CA ILE A 154 7.65 -5.68 -11.28
C ILE A 154 7.73 -6.28 -9.87
N LEU A 155 7.20 -5.54 -8.87
CA LEU A 155 6.99 -5.98 -7.50
C LEU A 155 5.48 -6.02 -7.23
N ALA A 156 4.95 -7.20 -6.96
CA ALA A 156 3.55 -7.39 -6.59
C ALA A 156 3.37 -7.27 -5.07
N VAL A 157 2.32 -6.56 -4.64
CA VAL A 157 1.89 -6.51 -3.23
C VAL A 157 0.43 -6.91 -3.21
N THR A 158 0.14 -8.11 -2.72
CA THR A 158 -1.16 -8.73 -2.94
C THR A 158 -1.56 -9.67 -1.80
N THR A 159 -2.81 -10.11 -1.83
CA THR A 159 -3.22 -11.30 -1.12
C THR A 159 -2.48 -12.53 -1.66
N GLN A 160 -2.57 -13.66 -0.97
CA GLN A 160 -1.95 -14.87 -1.51
C GLN A 160 -2.58 -15.25 -2.86
N SER A 161 -1.72 -15.57 -3.83
CA SER A 161 -2.10 -16.16 -5.11
C SER A 161 -1.21 -17.35 -5.40
N PRO A 162 -1.77 -18.49 -5.82
CA PRO A 162 -0.98 -19.68 -6.19
C PRO A 162 -0.08 -19.45 -7.40
N LEU A 163 -0.30 -18.35 -8.14
CA LEU A 163 0.50 -18.01 -9.32
C LEU A 163 1.82 -17.32 -8.99
N LEU A 164 2.01 -16.75 -7.80
CA LEU A 164 3.15 -15.86 -7.54
C LEU A 164 4.49 -16.54 -7.78
N ASP A 165 4.66 -17.77 -7.32
CA ASP A 165 5.91 -18.52 -7.51
C ASP A 165 6.17 -18.82 -9.00
N SER A 166 5.12 -19.17 -9.76
CA SER A 166 5.24 -19.41 -11.18
C SER A 166 5.55 -18.14 -11.98
N LEU A 167 4.95 -16.99 -11.60
CA LEU A 167 5.23 -15.69 -12.21
C LEU A 167 6.66 -15.22 -11.93
N ILE A 168 7.16 -15.45 -10.72
CA ILE A 168 8.54 -15.15 -10.33
C ILE A 168 9.50 -16.05 -11.13
N SER A 169 9.24 -17.35 -11.15
CA SER A 169 10.05 -18.33 -11.90
C SER A 169 10.07 -18.06 -13.40
N ALA A 170 8.95 -17.63 -13.99
CA ALA A 170 8.85 -17.22 -15.38
C ALA A 170 9.54 -15.86 -15.66
N GLY A 171 9.92 -15.11 -14.63
CA GLY A 171 10.50 -13.77 -14.75
C GLY A 171 9.47 -12.68 -15.11
N ALA A 172 8.16 -12.99 -15.00
CA ALA A 172 7.09 -12.04 -15.25
C ALA A 172 6.99 -10.98 -14.14
N ILE A 173 7.30 -11.36 -12.90
CA ILE A 173 7.50 -10.45 -11.78
C ILE A 173 8.85 -10.77 -11.12
N LYS A 174 9.46 -9.80 -10.45
CA LYS A 174 10.77 -9.97 -9.80
C LYS A 174 10.66 -10.38 -8.34
N ALA A 175 9.60 -9.92 -7.68
CA ALA A 175 9.30 -10.28 -6.30
C ALA A 175 7.81 -10.08 -6.01
N ALA A 176 7.35 -10.65 -4.90
CA ALA A 176 6.03 -10.38 -4.36
C ALA A 176 6.10 -10.23 -2.83
N VAL A 177 5.26 -9.34 -2.30
CA VAL A 177 4.93 -9.28 -0.88
C VAL A 177 3.49 -9.80 -0.75
N ALA A 178 3.34 -10.98 -0.19
CA ALA A 178 2.06 -11.68 -0.15
C ALA A 178 1.65 -12.02 1.28
N ILE A 179 0.34 -12.13 1.51
CA ILE A 179 -0.19 -12.59 2.79
C ILE A 179 0.24 -14.04 3.02
N ARG A 180 0.77 -14.32 4.19
CA ARG A 180 1.17 -15.66 4.64
C ARG A 180 -0.08 -16.47 5.02
N VAL A 181 -0.19 -17.68 4.51
CA VAL A 181 -1.30 -18.59 4.86
C VAL A 181 -0.74 -19.95 5.30
N PRO A 182 -1.05 -20.38 6.51
CA PRO A 182 -1.68 -19.60 7.58
C PRO A 182 -0.73 -18.50 8.09
N PRO A 183 -1.25 -17.41 8.65
CA PRO A 183 -0.42 -16.44 9.34
C PRO A 183 0.24 -17.09 10.56
N LYS A 184 1.43 -16.60 10.96
CA LYS A 184 2.04 -17.05 12.21
C LYS A 184 1.16 -16.66 13.41
N PRO A 185 1.20 -17.39 14.52
CA PRO A 185 0.46 -17.05 15.74
C PRO A 185 0.82 -15.60 16.20
N ALA A 186 -0.17 -14.90 16.73
CA ALA A 186 0.07 -13.59 17.33
C ALA A 186 0.87 -13.75 18.63
N PRO A 187 1.81 -12.83 18.93
CA PRO A 187 2.47 -12.82 20.23
C PRO A 187 1.45 -12.55 21.33
N GLY A 188 1.69 -13.06 22.54
CA GLY A 188 0.80 -12.90 23.69
C GLY A 188 0.74 -11.47 24.28
N GLY A 189 1.17 -10.43 23.53
CA GLY A 189 1.21 -9.06 23.96
C GLY A 189 1.11 -8.07 22.79
N LYS A 190 1.45 -6.80 23.05
CA LYS A 190 1.44 -5.73 22.03
C LYS A 190 2.47 -6.01 20.95
N GLU A 191 2.01 -6.15 19.73
CA GLU A 191 2.82 -6.44 18.55
C GLU A 191 3.41 -5.15 17.95
N THR A 192 4.69 -5.17 17.60
CA THR A 192 5.31 -4.09 16.82
C THR A 192 4.91 -4.20 15.34
N PRO A 193 5.01 -3.12 14.54
CA PRO A 193 4.73 -3.18 13.11
C PRO A 193 5.59 -4.21 12.36
N ALA A 194 6.85 -4.39 12.77
CA ALA A 194 7.75 -5.39 12.19
C ALA A 194 7.28 -6.82 12.49
N GLN A 195 6.95 -7.12 13.73
CA GLN A 195 6.41 -8.42 14.14
C GLN A 195 5.10 -8.74 13.41
N TRP A 196 4.21 -7.72 13.29
CA TRP A 196 2.98 -7.86 12.53
C TRP A 196 3.28 -8.21 11.06
N PHE A 197 4.21 -7.50 10.41
CA PHE A 197 4.61 -7.79 9.04
C PHE A 197 5.11 -9.23 8.89
N GLU A 198 6.05 -9.65 9.71
CA GLU A 198 6.63 -11.01 9.68
C GLU A 198 5.60 -12.11 9.96
N ARG A 199 4.56 -11.80 10.73
CA ARG A 199 3.46 -12.71 11.01
C ARG A 199 2.49 -12.82 9.85
N VAL A 200 2.15 -11.69 9.23
CA VAL A 200 1.07 -11.59 8.24
C VAL A 200 1.59 -11.73 6.81
N TYR A 201 2.80 -11.24 6.52
CA TYR A 201 3.34 -11.19 5.18
C TYR A 201 4.61 -12.03 5.01
N THR A 202 4.90 -12.34 3.76
CA THR A 202 6.16 -12.94 3.32
C THR A 202 6.63 -12.25 2.05
N VAL A 203 7.96 -12.15 1.89
CA VAL A 203 8.57 -11.66 0.66
C VAL A 203 9.02 -12.85 -0.15
N LEU A 204 8.47 -13.00 -1.36
CA LEU A 204 8.80 -14.03 -2.35
C LEU A 204 9.72 -13.44 -3.40
N LYS A 205 10.79 -14.15 -3.76
CA LYS A 205 11.78 -13.76 -4.78
C LYS A 205 12.29 -14.99 -5.51
N ALA A 206 12.85 -14.81 -6.70
CA ALA A 206 13.64 -15.84 -7.34
C ALA A 206 14.84 -16.20 -6.42
N GLN A 207 15.05 -17.50 -6.26
CA GLN A 207 16.22 -18.05 -5.56
C GLN A 207 17.45 -17.98 -6.44
#